data_deb4aa6805c27d51f0efeb1193a5bf89
#
_entry.id   deb4aa6805c27d51f0efeb1193a5bf89
#
_cell.length_a   1.000
_cell.length_b   1.000
_cell.length_c   1.000
_cell.angle_alpha   90.00
_cell.angle_beta   90.00
_cell.angle_gamma   90.00
#
_symmetry.space_group_name_H-M   'P 1'
#
loop_
_entity.id
_entity.type
_entity.pdbx_description
1 polymer ?
#
loop_
_entity_poly.entity_id
_entity_poly.type
_entity_poly.pdbx_seq_one_letter_code
_entity_poly.pdbx_strand_id
1 'polypeptide(L)' 'IIFYNVNTNKLNIICNVSKSLPKNSKIDASHIINKICKYIGGAGGGQKYYASGSGPKNDKIETIIKTVIKNLL' A
#
# COMPACT_ATOMS: atom_id res chain seq x y z
N ILE A 1 -7.45 0.81 -5.00
CA ILE A 1 -7.18 2.25 -4.84
C ILE A 1 -6.27 2.47 -3.65
N ILE A 2 -5.23 3.24 -3.85
CA ILE A 2 -4.25 3.53 -2.80
C ILE A 2 -4.30 5.02 -2.49
N PHE A 3 -4.46 5.33 -1.21
CA PHE A 3 -4.40 6.70 -0.71
C PHE A 3 -3.21 6.83 0.23
N TYR A 4 -2.58 7.98 0.23
CA TYR A 4 -1.55 8.26 1.22
C TYR A 4 -1.70 9.69 1.75
N ASN A 5 -1.21 9.88 2.95
CA ASN A 5 -1.24 11.17 3.65
C ASN A 5 0.09 11.36 4.36
N VAL A 6 0.69 12.53 4.17
CA VAL A 6 1.94 12.88 4.85
C VAL A 6 1.61 13.89 5.93
N ASN A 7 1.99 13.56 7.16
CA ASN A 7 1.76 14.43 8.31
C ASN A 7 3.09 14.63 9.04
N THR A 8 3.59 15.86 9.03
CA THR A 8 4.88 16.25 9.63
C THR A 8 6.02 15.35 9.13
N ASN A 9 6.35 14.29 9.88
CA ASN A 9 7.41 13.36 9.55
C ASN A 9 6.89 11.93 9.37
N LYS A 10 5.57 11.76 9.28
CA LYS A 10 4.95 10.45 9.22
C LYS A 10 4.12 10.30 7.96
N LEU A 11 4.25 9.14 7.35
CA LEU A 11 3.49 8.77 6.15
C LEU A 11 2.47 7.71 6.54
N ASN A 12 1.20 7.94 6.21
CA ASN A 12 0.13 6.97 6.39
C ASN A 12 -0.39 6.54 5.03
N ILE A 13 -0.58 5.25 4.84
CA ILE A 13 -1.02 4.67 3.57
C ILE A 13 -2.25 3.81 3.81
N ILE A 14 -3.23 3.92 2.93
CA ILE A 14 -4.43 3.08 2.97
C ILE A 14 -4.64 2.49 1.59
N CYS A 15 -4.90 1.20 1.53
CA CYS A 15 -5.19 0.49 0.29
C CYS A 15 -6.55 -0.19 0.38
N ASN A 16 -7.42 0.13 -0.56
CA ASN A 16 -8.73 -0.50 -0.71
C ASN A 16 -8.78 -1.28 -2.02
N VAL A 17 -9.22 -2.52 -1.96
CA VAL A 17 -9.39 -3.38 -3.12
C VAL A 17 -10.86 -3.75 -3.25
N SER A 18 -11.40 -3.67 -4.47
CA SER A 18 -12.81 -3.97 -4.70
C SER A 18 -13.13 -5.44 -4.41
N LYS A 19 -14.23 -5.69 -3.71
CA LYS A 19 -14.71 -7.04 -3.43
C LYS A 19 -15.26 -7.72 -4.68
N SER A 20 -15.51 -6.97 -5.74
CA SER A 20 -16.01 -7.53 -7.00
C SER A 20 -14.94 -8.18 -7.85
N LEU A 21 -13.67 -8.15 -7.44
CA LEU A 21 -12.60 -8.82 -8.14
C LEU A 21 -12.78 -10.33 -8.11
N PRO A 22 -12.36 -11.05 -9.18
CA PRO A 22 -12.42 -12.51 -9.19
C PRO A 22 -11.68 -13.14 -8.02
N LYS A 23 -12.17 -14.29 -7.55
CA LYS A 23 -11.57 -14.99 -6.42
C LYS A 23 -10.12 -15.41 -6.69
N ASN A 24 -9.77 -15.63 -7.94
CA ASN A 24 -8.41 -16.00 -8.32
C ASN A 24 -7.51 -14.79 -8.57
N SER A 25 -7.99 -13.59 -8.31
CA SER A 25 -7.17 -12.39 -8.43
C SER A 25 -6.06 -12.41 -7.39
N LYS A 26 -4.85 -12.06 -7.82
CA LYS A 26 -3.68 -11.97 -6.93
C LYS A 26 -3.60 -10.62 -6.22
N ILE A 27 -4.55 -9.75 -6.47
CA ILE A 27 -4.56 -8.43 -5.85
C ILE A 27 -5.05 -8.55 -4.41
N ASP A 28 -4.20 -8.12 -3.47
CA ASP A 28 -4.43 -8.25 -2.04
C ASP A 28 -3.93 -6.98 -1.36
N ALA A 29 -4.83 -6.27 -0.69
CA ALA A 29 -4.50 -4.99 -0.07
C ALA A 29 -3.38 -5.14 0.98
N SER A 30 -3.43 -6.20 1.78
CA SER A 30 -2.40 -6.46 2.78
C SER A 30 -1.03 -6.66 2.13
N HIS A 31 -0.98 -7.38 1.04
CA HIS A 31 0.27 -7.63 0.32
C HIS A 31 0.84 -6.34 -0.27
N ILE A 32 -0.03 -5.51 -0.85
CA ILE A 32 0.37 -4.23 -1.42
C ILE A 32 0.95 -3.33 -0.32
N ILE A 33 0.26 -3.22 0.80
CA ILE A 33 0.70 -2.38 1.92
C ILE A 33 2.02 -2.89 2.49
N ASN A 34 2.18 -4.20 2.65
CA ASN A 34 3.42 -4.77 3.14
C ASN A 34 4.60 -4.46 2.21
N LYS A 35 4.38 -4.53 0.91
CA LYS A 35 5.44 -4.20 -0.05
C LYS A 35 5.83 -2.73 0.01
N ILE A 36 4.84 -1.84 0.08
CA ILE A 36 5.11 -0.40 0.19
C ILE A 36 5.86 -0.10 1.48
N CYS A 37 5.41 -0.65 2.60
CA CYS A 37 6.05 -0.45 3.89
C CYS A 37 7.50 -0.94 3.90
N LYS A 38 7.79 -2.00 3.16
CA LYS A 38 9.15 -2.51 3.04
C LYS A 38 10.09 -1.49 2.42
N TYR A 39 9.61 -0.75 1.41
CA TYR A 39 10.40 0.28 0.76
C TYR A 39 10.63 1.52 1.64
N ILE A 40 9.69 1.84 2.50
CA ILE A 40 9.77 3.05 3.32
C ILE A 40 10.27 2.78 4.74
N GLY A 41 10.56 1.53 5.06
CA GLY A 41 10.99 1.18 6.42
C GLY A 41 9.89 1.29 7.45
N GLY A 42 8.64 1.16 7.02
CA GLY A 42 7.49 1.25 7.90
C GLY A 42 6.91 -0.11 8.26
N ALA A 43 5.70 -0.09 8.80
CA ALA A 43 4.98 -1.29 9.16
C ALA A 43 3.50 -1.12 8.84
N GLY A 44 2.84 -2.21 8.53
CA GLY A 44 1.42 -2.19 8.23
C GLY A 44 0.87 -3.59 8.06
N GLY A 45 -0.40 -3.66 7.79
CA GLY A 45 -1.10 -4.91 7.57
C GLY A 45 -2.57 -4.67 7.41
N GLY A 46 -3.33 -5.75 7.31
CA GLY A 46 -4.77 -5.66 7.13
C GLY A 46 -5.32 -6.91 6.51
N GLN A 47 -6.37 -6.75 5.73
CA GLN A 47 -7.10 -7.83 5.10
C GLN A 47 -6.97 -7.74 3.58
N LYS A 48 -7.53 -8.73 2.89
CA LYS A 48 -7.44 -8.79 1.43
C LYS A 48 -8.01 -7.56 0.73
N TYR A 49 -9.09 -7.00 1.27
CA TYR A 49 -9.80 -5.88 0.63
C TYR A 49 -9.48 -4.52 1.24
N TYR A 50 -8.84 -4.51 2.40
CA TYR A 50 -8.50 -3.28 3.09
C TYR A 50 -7.25 -3.48 3.92
N ALA A 51 -6.29 -2.58 3.77
CA ALA A 51 -5.08 -2.60 4.57
C ALA A 51 -4.57 -1.18 4.76
N SER A 52 -3.80 -0.99 5.81
CA SER A 52 -3.20 0.29 6.10
C SER A 52 -1.79 0.09 6.62
N GLY A 53 -0.98 1.13 6.52
CA GLY A 53 0.39 1.10 7.01
C GLY A 53 0.88 2.50 7.30
N SER A 54 2.01 2.56 7.97
CA SER A 54 2.63 3.83 8.29
C SER A 54 4.14 3.68 8.38
N GLY A 55 4.84 4.79 8.20
CA GLY A 55 6.29 4.81 8.28
C GLY A 55 6.82 6.22 8.23
N PRO A 56 8.14 6.39 8.17
CA PRO A 56 8.72 7.70 8.04
C PRO A 56 8.37 8.35 6.71
N LYS A 57 8.32 9.67 6.70
CA LYS A 57 8.08 10.45 5.49
C LYS A 57 9.08 10.06 4.40
N ASN A 58 8.57 9.87 3.19
CA ASN A 58 9.41 9.51 2.04
C ASN A 58 8.95 10.29 0.82
N ASP A 59 9.83 11.14 0.28
CA ASP A 59 9.50 11.99 -0.86
C ASP A 59 9.29 11.21 -2.16
N LYS A 60 9.71 9.95 -2.20
CA LYS A 60 9.56 9.08 -3.38
C LYS A 60 8.34 8.18 -3.29
N ILE A 61 7.39 8.49 -2.40
CA ILE A 61 6.24 7.62 -2.17
C ILE A 61 5.43 7.37 -3.46
N GLU A 62 5.25 8.37 -4.30
CA GLU A 62 4.51 8.18 -5.55
C GLU A 62 5.22 7.18 -6.47
N THR A 63 6.54 7.28 -6.58
CA THR A 63 7.33 6.36 -7.38
C THR A 63 7.25 4.94 -6.81
N ILE A 64 7.31 4.82 -5.48
CA ILE A 64 7.22 3.52 -4.79
C ILE A 64 5.87 2.87 -5.08
N ILE A 65 4.79 3.63 -4.96
CA ILE A 65 3.44 3.13 -5.22
C ILE A 65 3.32 2.66 -6.68
N LYS A 66 3.80 3.44 -7.63
CA LYS A 66 3.77 3.08 -9.05
C LYS A 66 4.56 1.80 -9.31
N THR A 67 5.72 1.65 -8.68
CA THR A 67 6.55 0.46 -8.84
C THR A 67 5.86 -0.78 -8.31
N VAL A 68 5.26 -0.67 -7.12
CA VAL A 68 4.54 -1.80 -6.52
C VAL A 68 3.36 -2.23 -7.39
N ILE A 69 2.57 -1.27 -7.87
CA ILE A 69 1.42 -1.56 -8.73
C ILE A 69 1.87 -2.18 -10.04
N LYS A 70 2.92 -1.67 -10.65
CA LYS A 70 3.45 -2.19 -11.90
C LYS A 70 3.86 -3.66 -11.76
N ASN A 71 4.45 -4.03 -10.63
CA ASN A 71 4.89 -5.40 -10.39
C ASN A 71 3.73 -6.36 -10.09
N LEU A 72 2.56 -5.84 -9.75
CA LEU A 72 1.36 -6.65 -9.54
C LEU A 72 0.65 -6.98 -10.85
N LEU A 73 0.82 -6.15 -11.84
CA LEU A 73 0.21 -6.31 -13.16
C LEU A 73 1.12 -7.08 -14.10
#